data_f6137c653b1f6daaae479b966619da1f
#
_entry.id   f6137c653b1f6daaae479b966619da1f
#
_cell.length_a   1.000
_cell.length_b   1.000
_cell.length_c   1.000
_cell.angle_alpha   90.00
_cell.angle_beta   90.00
_cell.angle_gamma   90.00
#
_symmetry.space_group_name_H-M   'P 1'
#
loop_
_entity.id
_entity.type
_entity.pdbx_description
1 polymer ?
#
loop_
_entity_poly.entity_id
_entity_poly.type
_entity_poly.pdbx_seq_one_letter_code
_entity_poly.pdbx_strand_id
1 'polypeptide(L)'
;GRYIKILEIDPQNFDLKKSKDKNSIIAEFQKWINISPFSFQIKVITERTDTSSMFERLNQKTQMESDEKVLAAKKDYTTLVKSIASKEASGKRFFLIIEYEGDPYDNYKSSSKESKIITDMNNAIDIISRKFNEIGNPIIKHESETLFLEDFLYHFICKRSSRENTLKQRKDRLIRDMRFVQSMRYPNDISLASQIPQLPLSSVIAPKGMNFSTPTYCVVDGICYTFLFIRNNSYPRNVYANWTSCLNFGEGVDIDFFFEKLDREKTVTNLGRVLARKGGD
;
A
#
# COMPACT_ATOMS: atom_id res chain seq x y z
N GLY A 1 -10.16 11.57 -18.04
CA GLY A 1 -9.06 11.32 -17.10
C GLY A 1 -9.46 10.29 -16.07
N ARG A 2 -8.49 9.57 -15.53
CA ARG A 2 -8.70 8.62 -14.44
C ARG A 2 -8.41 9.31 -13.11
N TYR A 3 -9.29 9.13 -12.15
CA TYR A 3 -9.14 9.63 -10.79
C TYR A 3 -8.97 8.44 -9.87
N ILE A 4 -7.95 8.48 -9.01
CA ILE A 4 -7.61 7.37 -8.12
C ILE A 4 -7.60 7.88 -6.69
N LYS A 5 -8.25 7.16 -5.79
CA LYS A 5 -8.14 7.37 -4.35
C LYS A 5 -7.58 6.11 -3.69
N ILE A 6 -6.61 6.30 -2.82
CA ILE A 6 -5.96 5.24 -2.06
C ILE A 6 -6.37 5.39 -0.60
N LEU A 7 -6.86 4.32 -0.01
CA LEU A 7 -7.25 4.24 1.40
C LEU A 7 -6.43 3.14 2.06
N GLU A 8 -5.89 3.38 3.24
CA GLU A 8 -5.21 2.37 4.03
C GLU A 8 -6.20 1.72 5.00
N ILE A 9 -6.17 0.40 5.07
CA ILE A 9 -7.05 -0.40 5.92
C ILE A 9 -6.26 -0.89 7.13
N ASP A 10 -6.84 -0.74 8.33
CA ASP A 10 -6.30 -1.36 9.54
C ASP A 10 -6.75 -2.82 9.63
N PRO A 11 -5.82 -3.78 9.48
CA PRO A 11 -6.17 -5.18 9.45
C PRO A 11 -6.46 -5.72 10.85
N GLN A 12 -7.53 -6.47 11.00
CA GLN A 12 -7.77 -7.26 12.19
C GLN A 12 -7.20 -8.67 12.07
N ASN A 13 -6.82 -9.28 13.21
CA ASN A 13 -6.41 -10.67 13.22
C ASN A 13 -7.64 -11.59 13.08
N PHE A 14 -7.91 -11.98 11.85
CA PHE A 14 -9.06 -12.82 11.49
C PHE A 14 -8.96 -14.21 12.11
N ASP A 15 -7.75 -14.78 12.22
CA ASP A 15 -7.55 -16.16 12.71
C ASP A 15 -7.94 -16.31 14.18
N LEU A 16 -7.79 -15.27 14.98
CA LEU A 16 -8.17 -15.24 16.40
C LEU A 16 -9.68 -15.10 16.64
N LYS A 17 -10.48 -14.85 15.60
CA LYS A 17 -11.93 -14.69 15.72
C LYS A 17 -12.64 -16.05 15.85
N LYS A 18 -13.77 -16.06 16.56
CA LYS A 18 -14.65 -17.23 16.64
C LYS A 18 -15.29 -17.51 15.27
N SER A 19 -15.64 -18.74 14.98
CA SER A 19 -16.23 -19.16 13.69
C SER A 19 -17.49 -18.36 13.33
N LYS A 20 -18.34 -18.02 14.29
CA LYS A 20 -19.53 -17.20 14.07
C LYS A 20 -19.16 -15.80 13.58
N ASP A 21 -18.16 -15.18 14.21
CA ASP A 21 -17.70 -13.82 13.86
C ASP A 21 -17.02 -13.84 12.49
N LYS A 22 -16.22 -14.86 12.19
CA LYS A 22 -15.62 -15.08 10.88
C LYS A 22 -16.67 -15.11 9.75
N ASN A 23 -17.73 -15.90 9.95
CA ASN A 23 -18.80 -16.01 8.97
C ASN A 23 -19.56 -14.68 8.79
N SER A 24 -19.78 -13.94 9.87
CA SER A 24 -20.39 -12.61 9.80
C SER A 24 -19.53 -11.63 9.02
N ILE A 25 -18.23 -11.58 9.29
CA ILE A 25 -17.27 -10.73 8.57
C ILE A 25 -17.27 -11.06 7.07
N ILE A 26 -17.20 -12.34 6.71
CA ILE A 26 -17.24 -12.80 5.32
C ILE A 26 -18.54 -12.35 4.64
N ALA A 27 -19.69 -12.55 5.29
CA ALA A 27 -20.98 -12.16 4.73
C ALA A 27 -21.09 -10.66 4.50
N GLU A 28 -20.64 -9.82 5.44
CA GLU A 28 -20.65 -8.37 5.29
C GLU A 28 -19.68 -7.91 4.19
N PHE A 29 -18.51 -8.53 4.07
CA PHE A 29 -17.57 -8.24 3.00
C PHE A 29 -18.14 -8.61 1.62
N GLN A 30 -18.80 -9.76 1.50
CA GLN A 30 -19.50 -10.16 0.26
C GLN A 30 -20.60 -9.17 -0.10
N LYS A 31 -21.40 -8.72 0.87
CA LYS A 31 -22.43 -7.70 0.63
C LYS A 31 -21.78 -6.41 0.11
N TRP A 32 -20.67 -5.97 0.74
CA TRP A 32 -19.99 -4.76 0.30
C TRP A 32 -19.48 -4.88 -1.15
N ILE A 33 -18.84 -5.99 -1.52
CA ILE A 33 -18.38 -6.22 -2.90
C ILE A 33 -19.53 -6.10 -3.89
N ASN A 34 -20.69 -6.70 -3.57
CA ASN A 34 -21.87 -6.71 -4.46
C ASN A 34 -22.51 -5.33 -4.64
N ILE A 35 -22.45 -4.47 -3.63
CA ILE A 35 -23.04 -3.12 -3.67
C ILE A 35 -22.05 -2.04 -4.08
N SER A 36 -20.76 -2.33 -4.19
CA SER A 36 -19.75 -1.34 -4.56
C SER A 36 -20.10 -0.68 -5.88
N PRO A 37 -20.20 0.66 -5.92
CA PRO A 37 -20.53 1.38 -7.16
C PRO A 37 -19.34 1.49 -8.12
N PHE A 38 -18.12 1.21 -7.64
CA PHE A 38 -16.87 1.38 -8.37
C PHE A 38 -16.09 0.08 -8.49
N SER A 39 -15.29 0.01 -9.54
CA SER A 39 -14.19 -0.95 -9.61
C SER A 39 -13.14 -0.57 -8.57
N PHE A 40 -12.54 -1.55 -7.93
CA PHE A 40 -11.53 -1.32 -6.90
C PHE A 40 -10.46 -2.39 -6.94
N GLN A 41 -9.32 -2.06 -6.37
CA GLN A 41 -8.21 -2.96 -6.19
C GLN A 41 -7.87 -3.05 -4.71
N ILE A 42 -7.67 -4.26 -4.20
CA ILE A 42 -7.05 -4.47 -2.90
C ILE A 42 -5.59 -4.79 -3.14
N LYS A 43 -4.72 -3.94 -2.60
CA LYS A 43 -3.27 -4.10 -2.70
C LYS A 43 -2.68 -4.41 -1.34
N VAL A 44 -1.89 -5.47 -1.27
CA VAL A 44 -1.14 -5.84 -0.08
C VAL A 44 0.33 -5.58 -0.35
N ILE A 45 0.93 -4.68 0.41
CA ILE A 45 2.35 -4.36 0.34
C ILE A 45 3.04 -4.97 1.54
N THR A 46 4.09 -5.74 1.29
CA THR A 46 4.97 -6.22 2.36
C THR A 46 6.09 -5.22 2.57
N GLU A 47 6.18 -4.67 3.77
CA GLU A 47 7.23 -3.73 4.14
C GLU A 47 8.00 -4.22 5.38
N ARG A 48 9.19 -3.70 5.55
CA ARG A 48 9.95 -3.93 6.78
C ARG A 48 9.35 -3.08 7.90
N THR A 49 9.04 -3.71 9.03
CA THR A 49 8.51 -2.97 10.18
C THR A 49 9.58 -2.03 10.72
N ASP A 50 9.27 -0.74 10.79
CA ASP A 50 10.15 0.24 11.44
C ASP A 50 10.11 0.07 12.96
N THR A 51 11.17 -0.50 13.49
CA THR A 51 11.35 -0.71 14.93
C THR A 51 12.11 0.43 15.60
N SER A 52 12.49 1.49 14.85
CA SER A 52 13.33 2.59 15.36
C SER A 52 12.70 3.28 16.56
N SER A 53 11.39 3.59 16.50
CA SER A 53 10.67 4.23 17.60
C SER A 53 10.61 3.36 18.87
N MET A 54 10.53 2.04 18.71
CA MET A 54 10.59 1.10 19.82
C MET A 54 11.99 1.11 20.47
N PHE A 55 13.04 1.11 19.65
CA PHE A 55 14.41 1.16 20.16
C PHE A 55 14.74 2.50 20.83
N GLU A 56 14.23 3.62 20.30
CA GLU A 56 14.39 4.93 20.95
C GLU A 56 13.74 4.94 22.33
N ARG A 57 12.52 4.42 22.48
CA ARG A 57 11.83 4.30 23.76
C ARG A 57 12.58 3.38 24.74
N LEU A 58 13.11 2.26 24.26
CA LEU A 58 13.92 1.35 25.07
C LEU A 58 15.21 2.02 25.53
N ASN A 59 15.90 2.74 24.66
CA ASN A 59 17.11 3.48 24.99
C ASN A 59 16.85 4.57 26.02
N GLN A 60 15.79 5.37 25.85
CA GLN A 60 15.40 6.40 26.83
C GLN A 60 15.13 5.80 28.23
N LYS A 61 14.37 4.70 28.28
CA LYS A 61 14.12 4.00 29.56
C LYS A 61 15.39 3.36 30.15
N THR A 62 16.35 2.99 29.30
CA THR A 62 17.63 2.42 29.75
C THR A 62 18.53 3.48 30.35
N GLN A 63 18.52 4.72 29.81
CA GLN A 63 19.31 5.83 30.34
C GLN A 63 18.83 6.30 31.73
N MET A 64 17.57 6.04 32.10
CA MET A 64 16.97 6.40 33.39
C MET A 64 17.13 5.29 34.46
N GLU A 65 17.73 4.15 34.09
CA GLU A 65 17.85 3.00 34.98
C GLU A 65 19.21 2.98 35.70
N SER A 66 19.18 2.69 36.98
CA SER A 66 20.37 2.66 37.84
C SER A 66 20.74 1.25 38.29
N ASP A 67 19.85 0.26 38.16
CA ASP A 67 20.13 -1.13 38.56
C ASP A 67 20.88 -1.88 37.46
N GLU A 68 22.09 -2.33 37.81
CA GLU A 68 23.02 -3.00 36.89
C GLU A 68 22.43 -4.32 36.32
N LYS A 69 21.65 -5.06 37.10
CA LYS A 69 21.02 -6.30 36.67
C LYS A 69 19.91 -6.03 35.64
N VAL A 70 19.15 -4.96 35.88
CA VAL A 70 18.09 -4.51 34.95
C VAL A 70 18.70 -3.98 33.66
N LEU A 71 19.83 -3.26 33.73
CA LEU A 71 20.56 -2.79 32.56
C LEU A 71 21.08 -3.95 31.70
N ALA A 72 21.66 -5.00 32.35
CA ALA A 72 22.10 -6.18 31.64
C ALA A 72 20.94 -6.89 30.93
N ALA A 73 19.83 -7.13 31.63
CA ALA A 73 18.64 -7.75 31.06
C ALA A 73 18.03 -6.93 29.88
N LYS A 74 17.99 -5.59 30.01
CA LYS A 74 17.55 -4.69 28.93
C LYS A 74 18.47 -4.75 27.70
N LYS A 75 19.78 -4.86 27.92
CA LYS A 75 20.76 -4.98 26.83
C LYS A 75 20.56 -6.30 26.07
N ASP A 76 20.40 -7.41 26.79
CA ASP A 76 20.13 -8.72 26.20
C ASP A 76 18.80 -8.73 25.42
N TYR A 77 17.75 -8.18 26.01
CA TYR A 77 16.45 -8.01 25.34
C TYR A 77 16.57 -7.16 24.07
N THR A 78 17.26 -6.04 24.13
CA THR A 78 17.48 -5.17 22.97
C THR A 78 18.25 -5.90 21.86
N THR A 79 19.23 -6.71 22.21
CA THR A 79 20.03 -7.52 21.28
C THR A 79 19.15 -8.60 20.64
N LEU A 80 18.31 -9.28 21.42
CA LEU A 80 17.37 -10.28 20.94
C LEU A 80 16.36 -9.66 19.97
N VAL A 81 15.73 -8.54 20.38
CA VAL A 81 14.74 -7.85 19.53
C VAL A 81 15.40 -7.34 18.23
N LYS A 82 16.61 -6.81 18.29
CA LYS A 82 17.37 -6.43 17.08
C LYS A 82 17.63 -7.62 16.16
N SER A 83 17.98 -8.77 16.70
CA SER A 83 18.23 -9.98 15.92
C SER A 83 16.96 -10.51 15.24
N ILE A 84 15.81 -10.45 15.92
CA ILE A 84 14.52 -10.85 15.38
C ILE A 84 14.04 -9.81 14.33
N ALA A 85 14.10 -8.51 14.67
CA ALA A 85 13.70 -7.44 13.78
C ALA A 85 14.54 -7.38 12.49
N SER A 86 15.80 -7.74 12.56
CA SER A 86 16.70 -7.78 11.38
C SER A 86 16.38 -8.93 10.42
N LYS A 87 15.79 -10.02 10.93
CA LYS A 87 15.56 -11.24 10.15
C LYS A 87 14.12 -11.42 9.69
N GLU A 88 13.14 -10.98 10.47
CA GLU A 88 11.75 -11.42 10.28
C GLU A 88 10.68 -10.32 10.45
N ALA A 89 11.05 -9.11 10.81
CA ALA A 89 10.06 -8.05 11.05
C ALA A 89 9.53 -7.48 9.72
N SER A 90 8.72 -8.26 9.02
CA SER A 90 7.92 -7.77 7.90
C SER A 90 6.49 -7.54 8.34
N GLY A 91 6.00 -6.34 8.09
CA GLY A 91 4.59 -5.97 8.23
C GLY A 91 3.90 -6.03 6.88
N LYS A 92 2.60 -6.27 6.90
CA LYS A 92 1.76 -6.13 5.71
C LYS A 92 0.87 -4.91 5.87
N ARG A 93 0.87 -4.04 4.88
CA ARG A 93 -0.08 -2.93 4.77
C ARG A 93 -1.11 -3.25 3.71
N PHE A 94 -2.35 -2.93 3.99
CA PHE A 94 -3.49 -3.22 3.13
C PHE A 94 -4.07 -1.91 2.62
N PHE A 95 -4.20 -1.82 1.31
CA PHE A 95 -4.72 -0.63 0.66
C PHE A 95 -5.93 -0.99 -0.20
N LEU A 96 -6.93 -0.15 -0.13
CA LEU A 96 -8.05 -0.14 -1.05
C LEU A 96 -7.83 1.00 -2.04
N ILE A 97 -7.71 0.67 -3.31
CA ILE A 97 -7.51 1.62 -4.40
C ILE A 97 -8.81 1.66 -5.19
N ILE A 98 -9.43 2.84 -5.24
CA ILE A 98 -10.69 3.09 -5.94
C ILE A 98 -10.34 3.87 -7.19
N GLU A 99 -10.80 3.38 -8.33
CA GLU A 99 -10.63 4.02 -9.61
C GLU A 99 -11.98 4.55 -10.11
N TYR A 100 -11.99 5.81 -10.51
CA TYR A 100 -13.10 6.45 -11.16
C TYR A 100 -12.70 6.88 -12.57
N GLU A 101 -13.37 6.31 -13.57
CA GLU A 101 -13.24 6.76 -14.94
C GLU A 101 -14.40 7.74 -15.23
N GLY A 102 -14.06 9.00 -15.48
CA GLY A 102 -15.06 9.97 -15.93
C GLY A 102 -15.58 9.59 -17.32
N ASP A 103 -16.88 9.76 -17.54
CA ASP A 103 -17.49 9.51 -18.84
C ASP A 103 -16.80 10.39 -19.92
N PRO A 104 -16.19 9.80 -20.95
CA PRO A 104 -15.52 10.55 -22.02
C PRO A 104 -16.48 11.43 -22.83
N TYR A 105 -17.79 11.16 -22.79
CA TYR A 105 -18.83 11.90 -23.52
C TYR A 105 -19.52 12.99 -22.70
N ASP A 106 -19.11 13.19 -21.46
CA ASP A 106 -19.70 14.19 -20.58
C ASP A 106 -19.26 15.61 -20.99
N ASN A 107 -20.17 16.37 -21.57
CA ASN A 107 -19.94 17.71 -22.15
C ASN A 107 -19.87 18.86 -21.12
N TYR A 108 -19.70 18.55 -19.81
CA TYR A 108 -19.58 19.59 -18.79
C TYR A 108 -18.25 20.37 -18.90
N LYS A 109 -18.31 21.66 -18.57
CA LYS A 109 -17.10 22.49 -18.45
C LYS A 109 -16.13 21.85 -17.47
N SER A 110 -14.86 21.80 -17.80
CA SER A 110 -13.80 21.07 -17.10
C SER A 110 -13.83 21.22 -15.57
N SER A 111 -14.03 22.42 -15.04
CA SER A 111 -14.03 22.69 -13.59
C SER A 111 -15.26 22.13 -12.85
N SER A 112 -16.46 22.10 -13.46
CA SER A 112 -17.64 21.55 -12.81
C SER A 112 -17.64 20.02 -12.82
N LYS A 113 -17.01 19.42 -13.81
CA LYS A 113 -16.82 17.97 -13.93
C LYS A 113 -15.90 17.44 -12.81
N GLU A 114 -14.78 18.11 -12.59
CA GLU A 114 -13.83 17.73 -11.56
C GLU A 114 -14.42 17.83 -10.15
N SER A 115 -15.14 18.90 -9.85
CA SER A 115 -15.83 19.08 -8.57
C SER A 115 -16.88 17.99 -8.33
N LYS A 116 -17.63 17.59 -9.35
CA LYS A 116 -18.60 16.50 -9.25
C LYS A 116 -17.91 15.15 -8.96
N ILE A 117 -16.86 14.84 -9.72
CA ILE A 117 -16.09 13.59 -9.52
C ILE A 117 -15.53 13.52 -8.10
N ILE A 118 -14.96 14.62 -7.60
CA ILE A 118 -14.44 14.69 -6.23
C ILE A 118 -15.56 14.46 -5.21
N THR A 119 -16.73 15.05 -5.42
CA THR A 119 -17.89 14.87 -4.54
C THR A 119 -18.38 13.41 -4.55
N ASP A 120 -18.51 12.80 -5.71
CA ASP A 120 -18.94 11.41 -5.85
C ASP A 120 -17.93 10.44 -5.22
N MET A 121 -16.63 10.69 -5.39
CA MET A 121 -15.58 9.91 -4.74
C MET A 121 -15.63 10.07 -3.22
N ASN A 122 -15.82 11.27 -2.69
CA ASN A 122 -15.92 11.50 -1.24
C ASN A 122 -17.14 10.78 -0.65
N ASN A 123 -18.30 10.85 -1.31
CA ASN A 123 -19.49 10.12 -0.90
C ASN A 123 -19.25 8.60 -0.87
N ALA A 124 -18.55 8.08 -1.86
CA ALA A 124 -18.17 6.67 -1.90
C ALA A 124 -17.23 6.28 -0.75
N ILE A 125 -16.24 7.13 -0.46
CA ILE A 125 -15.30 6.92 0.64
C ILE A 125 -16.03 6.86 1.98
N ASP A 126 -17.01 7.73 2.20
CA ASP A 126 -17.80 7.74 3.42
C ASP A 126 -18.63 6.46 3.60
N ILE A 127 -19.21 5.95 2.50
CA ILE A 127 -19.94 4.68 2.50
C ILE A 127 -18.99 3.52 2.79
N ILE A 128 -17.85 3.48 2.11
CA ILE A 128 -16.83 2.45 2.28
C ILE A 128 -16.29 2.47 3.72
N SER A 129 -15.96 3.64 4.24
CA SER A 129 -15.41 3.79 5.59
C SER A 129 -16.38 3.26 6.66
N ARG A 130 -17.68 3.56 6.52
CA ARG A 130 -18.71 3.01 7.40
C ARG A 130 -18.79 1.49 7.32
N LYS A 131 -18.78 0.94 6.12
CA LYS A 131 -18.86 -0.51 5.90
C LYS A 131 -17.61 -1.23 6.42
N PHE A 132 -16.43 -0.70 6.19
CA PHE A 132 -15.20 -1.29 6.70
C PHE A 132 -15.13 -1.21 8.24
N ASN A 133 -15.64 -0.15 8.85
CA ASN A 133 -15.80 -0.09 10.31
C ASN A 133 -16.75 -1.18 10.84
N GLU A 134 -17.89 -1.41 10.18
CA GLU A 134 -18.85 -2.48 10.54
C GLU A 134 -18.21 -3.87 10.43
N ILE A 135 -17.35 -4.09 9.43
CA ILE A 135 -16.59 -5.34 9.24
C ILE A 135 -15.49 -5.51 10.30
N GLY A 136 -15.07 -4.41 10.94
CA GLY A 136 -14.00 -4.39 11.93
C GLY A 136 -12.61 -4.12 11.34
N ASN A 137 -12.54 -3.65 10.12
CA ASN A 137 -11.32 -3.24 9.43
C ASN A 137 -11.37 -1.74 9.10
N PRO A 138 -11.23 -0.85 10.08
CA PRO A 138 -11.41 0.59 9.87
C PRO A 138 -10.41 1.15 8.86
N ILE A 139 -10.83 2.20 8.15
CA ILE A 139 -9.92 2.98 7.30
C ILE A 139 -9.08 3.89 8.20
N ILE A 140 -7.76 3.81 8.03
CA ILE A 140 -6.80 4.64 8.75
C ILE A 140 -6.90 6.08 8.23
N LYS A 141 -7.09 7.02 9.14
CA LYS A 141 -7.06 8.46 8.83
C LYS A 141 -5.65 8.99 8.99
N HIS A 142 -5.08 9.52 7.93
CA HIS A 142 -3.77 10.16 7.94
C HIS A 142 -3.91 11.67 8.18
N GLU A 143 -3.01 12.26 8.96
CA GLU A 143 -2.98 13.71 9.21
C GLU A 143 -2.74 14.51 7.93
N SER A 144 -1.94 13.96 7.02
CA SER A 144 -1.64 14.56 5.72
C SER A 144 -1.78 13.54 4.61
N GLU A 145 -2.74 13.74 3.71
CA GLU A 145 -2.92 12.90 2.52
C GLU A 145 -1.69 12.93 1.59
N THR A 146 -1.05 14.08 1.47
CA THR A 146 0.15 14.21 0.63
C THR A 146 1.30 13.37 1.15
N LEU A 147 1.58 13.42 2.45
CA LEU A 147 2.63 12.61 3.06
C LEU A 147 2.31 11.12 2.99
N PHE A 148 1.06 10.76 3.16
CA PHE A 148 0.60 9.37 3.01
C PHE A 148 0.81 8.86 1.58
N LEU A 149 0.42 9.64 0.56
CA LEU A 149 0.61 9.25 -0.84
C LEU A 149 2.11 9.17 -1.22
N GLU A 150 2.93 10.08 -0.73
CA GLU A 150 4.38 10.02 -0.93
C GLU A 150 4.97 8.76 -0.31
N ASP A 151 4.55 8.40 0.91
CA ASP A 151 5.00 7.20 1.61
C ASP A 151 4.55 5.92 0.88
N PHE A 152 3.28 5.86 0.48
CA PHE A 152 2.75 4.76 -0.33
C PHE A 152 3.55 4.58 -1.63
N LEU A 153 3.76 5.65 -2.39
CA LEU A 153 4.50 5.61 -3.65
C LEU A 153 5.97 5.24 -3.44
N TYR A 154 6.57 5.74 -2.38
CA TYR A 154 7.95 5.41 -2.02
C TYR A 154 8.10 3.90 -1.73
N HIS A 155 7.23 3.32 -0.93
CA HIS A 155 7.24 1.89 -0.62
C HIS A 155 6.87 1.03 -1.84
N PHE A 156 6.01 1.54 -2.70
CA PHE A 156 5.59 0.82 -3.90
C PHE A 156 6.68 0.80 -4.99
N ILE A 157 7.30 1.94 -5.27
CA ILE A 157 8.27 2.09 -6.37
C ILE A 157 9.69 1.74 -5.94
N CYS A 158 10.10 2.20 -4.76
CA CYS A 158 11.48 2.08 -4.26
C CYS A 158 11.63 0.94 -3.25
N LYS A 159 11.25 -0.28 -3.62
CA LYS A 159 11.24 -1.46 -2.72
C LYS A 159 12.53 -1.69 -1.94
N ARG A 160 13.69 -1.53 -2.59
CA ARG A 160 14.99 -1.69 -1.92
C ARG A 160 15.27 -0.53 -0.99
N SER A 161 15.15 0.68 -1.51
CA SER A 161 15.47 1.87 -0.72
C SER A 161 14.55 2.03 0.49
N SER A 162 13.27 1.66 0.37
CA SER A 162 12.30 1.73 1.47
C SER A 162 12.54 0.71 2.58
N ARG A 163 13.23 -0.40 2.29
CA ARG A 163 13.67 -1.36 3.30
C ARG A 163 14.88 -0.88 4.12
N GLU A 164 15.73 -0.08 3.48
CA GLU A 164 16.96 0.42 4.09
C GLU A 164 16.74 1.74 4.85
N ASN A 165 15.87 2.59 4.33
CA ASN A 165 15.65 3.95 4.81
C ASN A 165 14.17 4.30 4.81
N THR A 166 13.70 4.95 5.88
CA THR A 166 12.36 5.54 5.90
C THR A 166 12.25 6.70 4.90
N LEU A 167 11.03 7.06 4.51
CA LEU A 167 10.78 8.22 3.64
C LEU A 167 11.43 9.50 4.21
N LYS A 168 11.34 9.71 5.53
CA LYS A 168 11.96 10.84 6.23
C LYS A 168 13.49 10.85 6.04
N GLN A 169 14.15 9.73 6.32
CA GLN A 169 15.59 9.60 6.15
C GLN A 169 16.03 9.83 4.70
N ARG A 170 15.24 9.37 3.73
CA ARG A 170 15.49 9.64 2.32
C ARG A 170 15.38 11.14 2.00
N LYS A 171 14.32 11.80 2.45
CA LYS A 171 14.14 13.25 2.28
C LYS A 171 15.30 14.04 2.91
N ASP A 172 15.67 13.71 4.15
CA ASP A 172 16.76 14.36 4.86
C ASP A 172 18.12 14.19 4.14
N ARG A 173 18.36 13.02 3.54
CA ARG A 173 19.55 12.79 2.70
C ARG A 173 19.52 13.67 1.46
N LEU A 174 18.42 13.66 0.71
CA LEU A 174 18.30 14.47 -0.50
C LEU A 174 18.47 15.97 -0.21
N ILE A 175 17.89 16.46 0.88
CA ILE A 175 18.06 17.85 1.31
C ILE A 175 19.53 18.16 1.62
N ARG A 176 20.24 17.26 2.31
CA ARG A 176 21.67 17.41 2.60
C ARG A 176 22.51 17.47 1.32
N ASP A 177 22.23 16.55 0.39
CA ASP A 177 22.94 16.49 -0.88
C ASP A 177 22.70 17.74 -1.70
N MET A 178 21.44 18.24 -1.74
CA MET A 178 21.09 19.48 -2.42
C MET A 178 21.75 20.71 -1.77
N ARG A 179 21.80 20.78 -0.44
CA ARG A 179 22.52 21.84 0.27
C ARG A 179 24.00 21.83 -0.05
N PHE A 180 24.60 20.64 -0.09
CA PHE A 180 26.01 20.51 -0.48
C PHE A 180 26.25 21.01 -1.90
N VAL A 181 25.44 20.59 -2.86
CA VAL A 181 25.52 21.07 -4.25
C VAL A 181 25.33 22.58 -4.32
N GLN A 182 24.37 23.13 -3.58
CA GLN A 182 24.08 24.56 -3.56
C GLN A 182 25.24 25.36 -2.96
N SER A 183 25.87 24.89 -1.87
CA SER A 183 27.05 25.52 -1.27
C SER A 183 28.25 25.50 -2.21
N MET A 184 28.42 24.44 -3.00
CA MET A 184 29.47 24.37 -4.03
C MET A 184 29.21 25.33 -5.20
N ARG A 185 27.94 25.54 -5.55
CA ARG A 185 27.52 26.41 -6.63
C ARG A 185 27.65 27.91 -6.28
N TYR A 186 27.40 28.24 -5.01
CA TYR A 186 27.42 29.62 -4.49
C TYR A 186 28.35 29.76 -3.26
N PRO A 187 29.67 29.52 -3.42
CA PRO A 187 30.58 29.49 -2.29
C PRO A 187 30.74 30.84 -1.56
N ASN A 188 30.45 31.95 -2.25
CA ASN A 188 30.60 33.30 -1.72
C ASN A 188 29.26 33.97 -1.34
N ASP A 189 28.12 33.27 -1.52
CA ASP A 189 26.78 33.78 -1.19
C ASP A 189 26.06 32.88 -0.26
N ILE A 190 26.14 33.15 1.05
CA ILE A 190 25.51 32.38 2.11
C ILE A 190 23.97 32.36 1.95
N SER A 191 23.37 33.42 1.46
CA SER A 191 21.92 33.50 1.27
C SER A 191 21.45 32.53 0.20
N LEU A 192 22.10 32.48 -0.95
CA LEU A 192 21.81 31.53 -2.02
C LEU A 192 22.23 30.09 -1.66
N ALA A 193 23.36 29.93 -0.98
CA ALA A 193 23.85 28.65 -0.52
C ALA A 193 22.91 27.96 0.50
N SER A 194 22.18 28.76 1.29
CA SER A 194 21.23 28.27 2.31
C SER A 194 19.82 28.00 1.79
N GLN A 195 19.49 28.43 0.58
CA GLN A 195 18.17 28.17 -0.01
C GLN A 195 18.00 26.68 -0.24
N ILE A 196 16.92 26.14 0.32
CA ILE A 196 16.54 24.74 0.10
C ILE A 196 15.52 24.73 -1.02
N PRO A 197 15.86 24.23 -2.21
CA PRO A 197 14.87 24.05 -3.26
C PRO A 197 13.80 23.05 -2.80
N GLN A 198 12.56 23.27 -3.20
CA GLN A 198 11.51 22.29 -2.98
C GLN A 198 11.91 20.96 -3.63
N LEU A 199 11.82 19.88 -2.85
CA LEU A 199 12.04 18.53 -3.38
C LEU A 199 10.86 18.15 -4.27
N PRO A 200 11.05 17.98 -5.58
CA PRO A 200 9.99 17.47 -6.43
C PRO A 200 9.70 16.02 -6.05
N LEU A 201 8.43 15.64 -6.10
CA LEU A 201 7.99 14.28 -5.79
C LEU A 201 8.81 13.22 -6.56
N SER A 202 9.08 13.48 -7.83
CA SER A 202 9.88 12.60 -8.68
C SER A 202 11.26 12.28 -8.11
N SER A 203 11.95 13.23 -7.46
CA SER A 203 13.26 12.95 -6.85
C SER A 203 13.16 12.09 -5.60
N VAL A 204 12.05 12.17 -4.90
CA VAL A 204 11.81 11.39 -3.68
C VAL A 204 11.47 9.93 -4.01
N ILE A 205 10.59 9.71 -4.99
CA ILE A 205 10.09 8.39 -5.37
C ILE A 205 10.81 7.76 -6.55
N ALA A 206 11.72 8.49 -7.25
CA ALA A 206 12.43 7.92 -8.38
C ALA A 206 13.40 6.81 -7.92
N PRO A 207 13.32 5.64 -8.53
CA PRO A 207 14.31 4.60 -8.32
C PRO A 207 15.66 5.01 -8.94
N LYS A 208 16.75 4.44 -8.41
CA LYS A 208 18.11 4.74 -8.93
C LYS A 208 18.33 4.23 -10.35
N GLY A 209 17.58 3.23 -10.76
CA GLY A 209 17.64 2.67 -12.10
C GLY A 209 16.46 1.78 -12.39
N MET A 210 16.06 1.77 -13.67
CA MET A 210 15.02 0.89 -14.20
C MET A 210 15.50 0.25 -15.49
N ASN A 211 15.28 -1.07 -15.64
CA ASN A 211 15.57 -1.80 -16.84
C ASN A 211 14.39 -2.72 -17.18
N PHE A 212 13.80 -2.52 -18.35
CA PHE A 212 12.66 -3.27 -18.90
C PHE A 212 13.04 -3.98 -20.21
N SER A 213 14.33 -4.23 -20.46
CA SER A 213 14.80 -4.85 -21.71
C SER A 213 14.39 -6.31 -21.86
N THR A 214 14.02 -6.97 -20.77
CA THR A 214 13.63 -8.38 -20.78
C THR A 214 12.12 -8.52 -20.65
N PRO A 215 11.44 -9.34 -21.47
CA PRO A 215 9.97 -9.46 -21.46
C PRO A 215 9.43 -10.22 -20.23
N THR A 216 10.25 -11.00 -19.54
CA THR A 216 9.83 -11.87 -18.43
C THR A 216 10.05 -11.26 -17.04
N TYR A 217 10.90 -10.26 -16.94
CA TYR A 217 11.18 -9.56 -15.67
C TYR A 217 11.62 -8.12 -15.94
N CYS A 218 11.49 -7.27 -14.95
CA CYS A 218 12.10 -5.95 -14.94
C CYS A 218 13.04 -5.82 -13.75
N VAL A 219 14.00 -4.92 -13.85
CA VAL A 219 14.93 -4.61 -12.76
C VAL A 219 14.69 -3.17 -12.33
N VAL A 220 14.36 -2.97 -11.07
CA VAL A 220 14.18 -1.64 -10.46
C VAL A 220 15.04 -1.56 -9.20
N ASP A 221 15.88 -0.55 -9.09
CA ASP A 221 16.85 -0.40 -7.99
C ASP A 221 17.76 -1.63 -7.78
N GLY A 222 18.06 -2.38 -8.84
CA GLY A 222 18.85 -3.60 -8.78
C GLY A 222 18.11 -4.82 -8.23
N ILE A 223 16.79 -4.75 -8.03
CA ILE A 223 15.93 -5.89 -7.68
C ILE A 223 15.19 -6.34 -8.94
N CYS A 224 15.21 -7.65 -9.19
CA CYS A 224 14.42 -8.26 -10.25
C CYS A 224 12.97 -8.45 -9.79
N TYR A 225 12.04 -8.01 -10.63
CA TYR A 225 10.60 -8.21 -10.44
C TYR A 225 10.04 -9.05 -11.57
N THR A 226 9.23 -10.02 -11.21
CA THR A 226 8.39 -10.76 -12.15
C THR A 226 6.93 -10.61 -11.75
N PHE A 227 6.03 -10.66 -12.73
CA PHE A 227 4.60 -10.50 -12.52
C PHE A 227 3.90 -11.82 -12.83
N LEU A 228 3.14 -12.32 -11.87
CA LEU A 228 2.31 -13.49 -12.03
C LEU A 228 0.85 -13.06 -12.09
N PHE A 229 0.14 -13.48 -13.13
CA PHE A 229 -1.27 -13.14 -13.32
C PHE A 229 -2.11 -14.40 -13.31
N ILE A 230 -3.18 -14.39 -12.52
CA ILE A 230 -4.24 -15.37 -12.59
C ILE A 230 -5.44 -14.70 -13.26
N ARG A 231 -5.75 -15.13 -14.48
CA ARG A 231 -6.90 -14.59 -15.23
C ARG A 231 -8.19 -15.23 -14.74
N ASN A 232 -9.34 -14.53 -14.87
CA ASN A 232 -10.65 -15.00 -14.44
C ASN A 232 -11.03 -16.38 -15.00
N ASN A 233 -10.63 -16.68 -16.22
CA ASN A 233 -10.89 -17.98 -16.88
C ASN A 233 -9.87 -19.07 -16.51
N SER A 234 -8.83 -18.75 -15.76
CA SER A 234 -7.77 -19.68 -15.33
C SER A 234 -7.93 -20.16 -13.89
N TYR A 235 -8.98 -19.67 -13.17
CA TYR A 235 -9.27 -20.20 -11.84
C TYR A 235 -9.78 -21.63 -11.93
N PRO A 236 -9.26 -22.54 -11.06
CA PRO A 236 -9.80 -23.88 -10.97
C PRO A 236 -11.28 -23.83 -10.51
N ARG A 237 -12.10 -24.80 -10.95
CA ARG A 237 -13.54 -24.86 -10.61
C ARG A 237 -13.80 -24.91 -9.11
N ASN A 238 -12.90 -25.53 -8.37
CA ASN A 238 -12.93 -25.64 -6.92
C ASN A 238 -11.68 -24.97 -6.36
N VAL A 239 -11.87 -23.81 -5.75
CA VAL A 239 -10.81 -23.10 -5.02
C VAL A 239 -11.07 -23.31 -3.54
N TYR A 240 -10.09 -23.83 -2.81
CA TYR A 240 -10.18 -23.96 -1.36
C TYR A 240 -10.31 -22.58 -0.71
N ALA A 241 -11.12 -22.48 0.36
CA ALA A 241 -11.39 -21.21 1.04
C ALA A 241 -10.11 -20.47 1.50
N ASN A 242 -9.01 -21.21 1.72
CA ASN A 242 -7.75 -20.66 2.22
C ASN A 242 -6.67 -20.54 1.13
N TRP A 243 -7.01 -20.63 -0.16
CA TRP A 243 -5.97 -20.60 -1.20
C TRP A 243 -5.09 -19.35 -1.14
N THR A 244 -5.65 -18.21 -0.69
CA THR A 244 -4.89 -16.96 -0.50
C THR A 244 -3.85 -17.06 0.60
N SER A 245 -3.99 -17.95 1.58
CA SER A 245 -2.97 -18.19 2.60
C SER A 245 -1.72 -18.86 2.01
N CYS A 246 -1.89 -19.62 0.92
CA CYS A 246 -0.78 -20.19 0.15
C CYS A 246 0.03 -19.10 -0.57
N LEU A 247 -0.50 -17.88 -0.74
CA LEU A 247 0.18 -16.72 -1.30
C LEU A 247 1.01 -15.94 -0.27
N ASN A 248 1.23 -16.51 0.92
CA ASN A 248 2.07 -15.89 1.94
C ASN A 248 3.56 -16.15 1.64
N PHE A 249 4.07 -15.54 0.57
CA PHE A 249 5.42 -15.76 0.08
C PHE A 249 6.51 -14.97 0.82
N GLY A 250 6.28 -14.53 2.04
CA GLY A 250 7.31 -13.81 2.82
C GLY A 250 7.66 -12.42 2.28
N GLU A 251 8.87 -11.96 2.59
CA GLU A 251 9.33 -10.62 2.21
C GLU A 251 9.48 -10.47 0.69
N GLY A 252 9.04 -9.33 0.18
CA GLY A 252 9.27 -8.94 -1.22
C GLY A 252 8.17 -9.31 -2.19
N VAL A 253 7.05 -9.88 -1.71
CA VAL A 253 5.88 -10.15 -2.55
C VAL A 253 4.79 -9.13 -2.24
N ASP A 254 4.32 -8.45 -3.27
CA ASP A 254 3.11 -7.66 -3.24
C ASP A 254 1.99 -8.45 -3.93
N ILE A 255 0.78 -8.34 -3.42
CA ILE A 255 -0.39 -9.03 -3.96
C ILE A 255 -1.42 -7.99 -4.33
N ASP A 256 -1.96 -8.12 -5.53
CA ASP A 256 -3.00 -7.25 -6.06
C ASP A 256 -4.25 -8.08 -6.42
N PHE A 257 -5.39 -7.71 -5.84
CA PHE A 257 -6.70 -8.26 -6.20
C PHE A 257 -7.50 -7.19 -6.92
N PHE A 258 -7.85 -7.44 -8.17
CA PHE A 258 -8.66 -6.53 -8.98
C PHE A 258 -10.11 -6.97 -8.99
N PHE A 259 -11.01 -6.05 -8.66
CA PHE A 259 -12.44 -6.24 -8.70
C PHE A 259 -13.05 -5.28 -9.72
N GLU A 260 -13.41 -5.81 -10.87
CA GLU A 260 -14.06 -5.04 -11.93
C GLU A 260 -15.56 -5.16 -11.81
N LYS A 261 -16.25 -4.02 -11.80
CA LYS A 261 -17.71 -3.99 -11.89
C LYS A 261 -18.10 -4.26 -13.32
N LEU A 262 -18.69 -5.42 -13.56
CA LEU A 262 -19.24 -5.75 -14.87
C LEU A 262 -20.61 -5.07 -15.07
N ASP A 263 -20.84 -4.57 -16.26
CA ASP A 263 -22.16 -4.14 -16.68
C ASP A 263 -23.14 -5.31 -16.64
N ARG A 264 -24.38 -5.05 -16.18
CA ARG A 264 -25.41 -6.07 -16.03
C ARG A 264 -25.65 -6.85 -17.34
N GLU A 265 -25.67 -6.17 -18.47
CA GLU A 265 -25.85 -6.79 -19.78
C GLU A 265 -24.69 -7.71 -20.15
N LYS A 266 -23.46 -7.28 -19.90
CA LYS A 266 -22.25 -8.11 -20.10
C LYS A 266 -22.25 -9.33 -19.18
N THR A 267 -22.69 -9.16 -17.93
CA THR A 267 -22.77 -10.24 -16.94
C THR A 267 -23.79 -11.29 -17.37
N VAL A 268 -24.99 -10.87 -17.77
CA VAL A 268 -26.05 -11.78 -18.27
C VAL A 268 -25.61 -12.52 -19.51
N THR A 269 -24.97 -11.82 -20.46
CA THR A 269 -24.42 -12.42 -21.68
C THR A 269 -23.33 -13.45 -21.36
N ASN A 270 -22.43 -13.14 -20.45
CA ASN A 270 -21.36 -14.08 -20.03
C ASN A 270 -21.92 -15.29 -19.29
N LEU A 271 -22.89 -15.10 -18.38
CA LEU A 271 -23.61 -16.20 -17.73
C LEU A 271 -24.35 -17.07 -18.73
N GLY A 272 -25.02 -16.48 -19.70
CA GLY A 272 -25.67 -17.20 -20.80
C GLY A 272 -24.70 -18.07 -21.59
N ARG A 273 -23.52 -17.55 -21.91
CA ARG A 273 -22.45 -18.31 -22.59
C ARG A 273 -21.91 -19.47 -21.75
N VAL A 274 -21.73 -19.26 -20.43
CA VAL A 274 -21.25 -20.30 -19.52
C VAL A 274 -22.28 -21.39 -19.34
N LEU A 275 -23.58 -21.04 -19.25
CA LEU A 275 -24.68 -22.00 -19.14
C LEU A 275 -24.88 -22.79 -20.45
N ALA A 276 -24.78 -22.12 -21.60
CA ALA A 276 -24.87 -22.78 -22.90
C ALA A 276 -23.73 -23.78 -23.14
N ARG A 277 -22.53 -23.54 -22.61
CA ARG A 277 -21.40 -24.49 -22.65
C ARG A 277 -21.59 -25.71 -21.74
N LYS A 278 -22.45 -25.63 -20.72
CA LYS A 278 -22.78 -26.74 -19.80
C LYS A 278 -23.92 -27.63 -20.30
N GLY A 279 -24.69 -27.20 -21.28
CA GLY A 279 -25.80 -27.95 -21.86
C GLY A 279 -25.44 -28.72 -23.13
N GLY A 280 -24.18 -28.82 -23.49
CA GLY A 280 -23.67 -29.44 -24.70
C GLY A 280 -22.76 -30.64 -24.50
N ASP A 281 -22.82 -31.29 -23.33
CA ASP A 281 -22.20 -32.62 -23.06
C ASP A 281 -23.26 -33.63 -22.66
#